data_c164d895f1d4b7072c40946b7d0097d4
#
_entry.id   c164d895f1d4b7072c40946b7d0097d4
#
_cell.length_a   1.000
_cell.length_b   1.000
_cell.length_c   1.000
_cell.angle_alpha   90.00
_cell.angle_beta   90.00
_cell.angle_gamma   90.00
#
_symmetry.space_group_name_H-M   'P 1'
#
loop_
_entity.id
_entity.type
_entity.pdbx_description
1 polymer ?
#
loop_
_entity_poly.entity_id
_entity_poly.type
_entity_poly.pdbx_seq_one_letter_code
_entity_poly.pdbx_strand_id
1 'polypeptide(L)'
;AELYQRAVAQAAFSPVMQVHSETSGDPNPSQARTPWNMAERKGDSACLDTYRFFANVRMNLLPYLYTEARHSSRTGEPLMRSMAYAFPGDETAAEYEFQYMFGGSLLVAPAVEMGEETLDVYFPEGTWYGLFDGKAYTAGIHTVDCPLGTLPVFVKSGSILPLNLGESGKLGGSVGNATDSYQNLTFWAYPGGGEYSWYDYVNGKEETVKVLADGKMQRANGTESADIVLQGNGWRNSGQAG
;
A
#
# COMPACT_ATOMS: atom_id res chain seq x y z
N ALA A 1 0.26 -17.57 -15.69
CA ALA A 1 1.03 -17.14 -14.52
C ALA A 1 0.95 -15.62 -14.34
N GLU A 2 1.23 -14.82 -15.38
CA GLU A 2 1.27 -13.36 -15.33
C GLU A 2 -0.01 -12.72 -14.76
N LEU A 3 -1.17 -13.00 -15.36
CA LEU A 3 -2.45 -12.47 -14.87
C LEU A 3 -2.66 -12.73 -13.37
N TYR A 4 -2.28 -13.93 -12.90
CA TYR A 4 -2.41 -14.28 -11.50
C TYR A 4 -1.51 -13.41 -10.60
N GLN A 5 -0.24 -13.23 -10.98
CA GLN A 5 0.71 -12.43 -10.21
C GLN A 5 0.30 -10.95 -10.17
N ARG A 6 -0.12 -10.37 -11.31
CA ARG A 6 -0.61 -8.98 -11.36
C ARG A 6 -1.88 -8.78 -10.54
N ALA A 7 -2.84 -9.71 -10.67
CA ALA A 7 -4.09 -9.65 -9.91
C ALA A 7 -3.86 -9.77 -8.39
N VAL A 8 -2.93 -10.62 -7.95
CA VAL A 8 -2.57 -10.78 -6.54
C VAL A 8 -1.90 -9.51 -6.00
N ALA A 9 -0.99 -8.91 -6.77
CA ALA A 9 -0.35 -7.66 -6.39
C ALA A 9 -1.37 -6.52 -6.22
N GLN A 10 -2.28 -6.36 -7.18
CA GLN A 10 -3.37 -5.39 -7.10
C GLN A 10 -4.32 -5.66 -5.93
N ALA A 11 -4.65 -6.93 -5.66
CA ALA A 11 -5.57 -7.30 -4.58
C ALA A 11 -5.08 -6.83 -3.20
N ALA A 12 -3.76 -6.73 -2.99
CA ALA A 12 -3.21 -6.20 -1.76
C ALA A 12 -3.56 -4.71 -1.52
N PHE A 13 -3.86 -3.97 -2.60
CA PHE A 13 -4.28 -2.57 -2.59
C PHE A 13 -5.73 -2.41 -3.04
N SER A 14 -6.56 -3.39 -2.74
CA SER A 14 -8.01 -3.36 -2.96
C SER A 14 -8.74 -3.46 -1.62
N PRO A 15 -10.02 -3.08 -1.53
CA PRO A 15 -10.78 -3.18 -0.29
C PRO A 15 -10.78 -4.60 0.30
N VAL A 16 -10.86 -5.61 -0.55
CA VAL A 16 -10.87 -7.02 -0.15
C VAL A 16 -9.78 -7.80 -0.91
N MET A 17 -8.93 -8.50 -0.18
CA MET A 17 -7.99 -9.47 -0.73
C MET A 17 -8.38 -10.87 -0.29
N GLN A 18 -8.80 -11.70 -1.23
CA GLN A 18 -9.21 -13.07 -0.93
C GLN A 18 -8.87 -14.02 -2.08
N VAL A 19 -8.72 -15.28 -1.76
CA VAL A 19 -8.70 -16.36 -2.76
C VAL A 19 -10.13 -16.84 -2.96
N HIS A 20 -10.69 -16.55 -4.12
CA HIS A 20 -11.98 -17.07 -4.53
C HIS A 20 -11.77 -18.23 -5.49
N SER A 21 -12.12 -19.42 -5.05
CA SER A 21 -12.04 -20.63 -5.85
C SER A 21 -13.43 -21.01 -6.31
N GLU A 22 -13.73 -20.66 -7.53
CA GLU A 22 -14.89 -21.23 -8.19
C GLU A 22 -14.57 -22.65 -8.65
N THR A 23 -14.93 -23.61 -7.88
CA THR A 23 -15.14 -24.95 -8.34
C THR A 23 -16.63 -25.25 -8.15
N SER A 24 -17.48 -24.66 -8.98
CA SER A 24 -18.91 -24.93 -8.91
C SER A 24 -19.15 -26.44 -9.07
N GLY A 25 -19.29 -27.14 -7.96
CA GLY A 25 -19.59 -28.54 -7.90
C GLY A 25 -18.41 -29.51 -8.14
N ASP A 26 -17.19 -29.04 -8.36
CA ASP A 26 -16.02 -29.93 -8.43
C ASP A 26 -15.37 -30.04 -7.04
N PRO A 27 -15.44 -31.22 -6.41
CA PRO A 27 -14.83 -31.43 -5.09
C PRO A 27 -13.30 -31.53 -5.14
N ASN A 28 -12.67 -31.31 -6.29
CA ASN A 28 -11.23 -31.47 -6.47
C ASN A 28 -10.45 -30.25 -5.95
N PRO A 29 -9.80 -30.29 -4.78
CA PRO A 29 -9.04 -29.18 -4.23
C PRO A 29 -7.90 -28.70 -5.13
N SER A 30 -7.41 -29.56 -6.05
CA SER A 30 -6.33 -29.21 -6.97
C SER A 30 -6.75 -28.19 -8.03
N GLN A 31 -8.04 -27.98 -8.24
CA GLN A 31 -8.59 -26.98 -9.16
C GLN A 31 -8.70 -25.59 -8.50
N ALA A 32 -8.63 -25.50 -7.18
CA ALA A 32 -8.66 -24.23 -6.47
C ALA A 32 -7.54 -23.30 -6.96
N ARG A 33 -7.85 -21.98 -7.01
CA ARG A 33 -6.87 -20.94 -7.42
C ARG A 33 -6.03 -20.44 -6.26
N THR A 34 -5.70 -21.33 -5.33
CA THR A 34 -4.76 -21.03 -4.25
C THR A 34 -3.36 -20.79 -4.82
N PRO A 35 -2.50 -20.00 -4.13
CA PRO A 35 -1.19 -19.68 -4.68
C PRO A 35 -0.32 -20.92 -4.94
N TRP A 36 -0.39 -21.95 -4.08
CA TRP A 36 0.34 -23.20 -4.28
C TRP A 36 -0.18 -24.02 -5.47
N ASN A 37 -1.51 -24.13 -5.62
CA ASN A 37 -2.09 -24.82 -6.78
C ASN A 37 -1.80 -24.08 -8.09
N MET A 38 -1.77 -22.75 -8.06
CA MET A 38 -1.41 -21.96 -9.23
C MET A 38 0.06 -22.13 -9.60
N ALA A 39 0.96 -22.13 -8.61
CA ALA A 39 2.38 -22.38 -8.83
C ALA A 39 2.61 -23.77 -9.45
N GLU A 40 2.00 -24.81 -8.90
CA GLU A 40 2.10 -26.18 -9.42
C GLU A 40 1.53 -26.30 -10.84
N ARG A 41 0.30 -25.86 -11.07
CA ARG A 41 -0.38 -25.97 -12.39
C ARG A 41 0.29 -25.17 -13.49
N LYS A 42 0.96 -24.07 -13.15
CA LYS A 42 1.69 -23.22 -14.11
C LYS A 42 3.16 -23.57 -14.21
N GLY A 43 3.67 -24.45 -13.33
CA GLY A 43 5.11 -24.73 -13.25
C GLY A 43 5.93 -23.51 -12.92
N ASP A 44 5.36 -22.57 -12.16
CA ASP A 44 5.94 -21.26 -11.89
C ASP A 44 5.81 -20.91 -10.40
N SER A 45 6.90 -21.07 -9.65
CA SER A 45 6.97 -20.77 -8.22
C SER A 45 6.81 -19.28 -7.93
N ALA A 46 7.06 -18.38 -8.89
CA ALA A 46 6.89 -16.95 -8.74
C ALA A 46 5.43 -16.57 -8.40
N CYS A 47 4.45 -17.37 -8.80
CA CYS A 47 3.06 -17.19 -8.37
C CYS A 47 2.92 -17.23 -6.84
N LEU A 48 3.63 -18.16 -6.17
CA LEU A 48 3.61 -18.30 -4.72
C LEU A 48 4.42 -17.19 -4.03
N ASP A 49 5.57 -16.83 -4.59
CA ASP A 49 6.45 -15.82 -4.02
C ASP A 49 5.81 -14.42 -4.11
N THR A 50 5.19 -14.10 -5.24
CA THR A 50 4.42 -12.86 -5.43
C THR A 50 3.25 -12.80 -4.44
N TYR A 51 2.50 -13.90 -4.30
CA TYR A 51 1.40 -13.95 -3.33
C TYR A 51 1.89 -13.72 -1.91
N ARG A 52 2.95 -14.42 -1.49
CA ARG A 52 3.54 -14.30 -0.15
C ARG A 52 3.99 -12.87 0.14
N PHE A 53 4.68 -12.24 -0.80
CA PHE A 53 5.14 -10.87 -0.67
C PHE A 53 3.96 -9.90 -0.50
N PHE A 54 2.97 -9.93 -1.39
CA PHE A 54 1.84 -8.99 -1.33
C PHE A 54 0.86 -9.28 -0.20
N ALA A 55 0.71 -10.53 0.23
CA ALA A 55 -0.04 -10.86 1.44
C ALA A 55 0.62 -10.26 2.69
N ASN A 56 1.95 -10.31 2.77
CA ASN A 56 2.69 -9.64 3.85
C ASN A 56 2.56 -8.11 3.75
N VAL A 57 2.69 -7.52 2.56
CA VAL A 57 2.44 -6.08 2.35
C VAL A 57 1.04 -5.69 2.85
N ARG A 58 0.03 -6.50 2.54
CA ARG A 58 -1.35 -6.28 3.02
C ARG A 58 -1.43 -6.26 4.54
N MET A 59 -0.77 -7.21 5.21
CA MET A 59 -0.73 -7.27 6.66
C MET A 59 0.08 -6.13 7.28
N ASN A 60 1.15 -5.71 6.61
CA ASN A 60 1.92 -4.53 7.04
C ASN A 60 1.07 -3.24 6.96
N LEU A 61 0.23 -3.12 5.93
CA LEU A 61 -0.65 -1.96 5.72
C LEU A 61 -1.91 -2.00 6.59
N LEU A 62 -2.14 -3.04 7.38
CA LEU A 62 -3.40 -3.21 8.12
C LEU A 62 -3.79 -1.99 8.99
N PRO A 63 -2.87 -1.31 9.72
CA PRO A 63 -3.21 -0.12 10.49
C PRO A 63 -3.74 1.04 9.61
N TYR A 64 -3.11 1.25 8.45
CA TYR A 64 -3.57 2.21 7.45
C TYR A 64 -4.94 1.81 6.88
N LEU A 65 -5.07 0.57 6.45
CA LEU A 65 -6.30 0.06 5.85
C LEU A 65 -7.51 0.13 6.79
N TYR A 66 -7.30 -0.23 8.05
CA TYR A 66 -8.37 -0.18 9.04
C TYR A 66 -8.83 1.26 9.29
N THR A 67 -7.90 2.20 9.33
CA THR A 67 -8.18 3.63 9.46
C THR A 67 -8.99 4.14 8.26
N GLU A 68 -8.56 3.88 7.04
CA GLU A 68 -9.24 4.33 5.82
C GLU A 68 -10.61 3.65 5.63
N ALA A 69 -10.73 2.35 5.97
CA ALA A 69 -12.01 1.65 5.94
C ALA A 69 -13.00 2.21 6.97
N ARG A 70 -12.50 2.58 8.17
CA ARG A 70 -13.31 3.26 9.19
C ARG A 70 -13.76 4.64 8.71
N HIS A 71 -12.87 5.39 8.06
CA HIS A 71 -13.24 6.66 7.42
C HIS A 71 -14.35 6.44 6.38
N SER A 72 -14.17 5.48 5.47
CA SER A 72 -15.19 5.10 4.48
C SER A 72 -16.54 4.76 5.11
N SER A 73 -16.55 3.99 6.20
CA SER A 73 -17.79 3.59 6.87
C SER A 73 -18.56 4.76 7.50
N ARG A 74 -17.85 5.83 7.85
CA ARG A 74 -18.43 7.03 8.48
C ARG A 74 -18.86 8.08 7.49
N THR A 75 -18.14 8.24 6.40
CA THR A 75 -18.33 9.33 5.43
C THR A 75 -19.07 8.89 4.17
N GLY A 76 -19.04 7.60 3.85
CA GLY A 76 -19.50 7.06 2.57
C GLY A 76 -18.49 7.21 1.45
N GLU A 77 -17.34 7.85 1.67
CA GLU A 77 -16.27 7.91 0.68
C GLU A 77 -15.69 6.52 0.42
N PRO A 78 -15.55 6.06 -0.85
CA PRO A 78 -15.01 4.75 -1.12
C PRO A 78 -13.53 4.67 -0.74
N LEU A 79 -13.11 3.50 -0.24
CA LEU A 79 -11.70 3.23 0.06
C LEU A 79 -10.85 3.22 -1.22
N MET A 80 -11.39 2.70 -2.31
CA MET A 80 -10.80 2.68 -3.65
C MET A 80 -11.52 3.71 -4.51
N ARG A 81 -10.81 4.74 -4.98
CA ARG A 81 -11.40 5.91 -5.66
C ARG A 81 -10.80 6.04 -7.05
N SER A 82 -11.63 6.14 -8.09
CA SER A 82 -11.12 6.49 -9.42
C SER A 82 -10.39 7.83 -9.39
N MET A 83 -9.49 8.05 -10.33
CA MET A 83 -8.76 9.30 -10.46
C MET A 83 -9.72 10.49 -10.67
N ALA A 84 -10.77 10.32 -11.48
CA ALA A 84 -11.80 11.34 -11.69
C ALA A 84 -12.56 11.72 -10.40
N TYR A 85 -12.78 10.74 -9.49
CA TYR A 85 -13.41 11.01 -8.21
C TYR A 85 -12.48 11.72 -7.24
N ALA A 86 -11.21 11.27 -7.18
CA ALA A 86 -10.22 11.77 -6.22
C ALA A 86 -9.70 13.17 -6.59
N PHE A 87 -9.69 13.51 -7.88
CA PHE A 87 -9.18 14.78 -8.42
C PHE A 87 -10.23 15.43 -9.33
N PRO A 88 -11.36 15.89 -8.76
CA PRO A 88 -12.42 16.50 -9.55
C PRO A 88 -11.91 17.79 -10.20
N GLY A 89 -12.14 17.92 -11.51
CA GLY A 89 -11.68 19.06 -12.30
C GLY A 89 -10.29 18.88 -12.93
N ASP A 90 -9.60 17.80 -12.66
CA ASP A 90 -8.39 17.38 -13.37
C ASP A 90 -8.78 16.45 -14.53
N GLU A 91 -8.90 17.04 -15.74
CA GLU A 91 -9.34 16.31 -16.93
C GLU A 91 -8.35 15.19 -17.30
N THR A 92 -7.05 15.42 -17.12
CA THR A 92 -6.03 14.40 -17.39
C THR A 92 -6.14 13.23 -16.42
N ALA A 93 -6.39 13.49 -15.14
CA ALA A 93 -6.61 12.41 -14.17
C ALA A 93 -7.78 11.50 -14.59
N ALA A 94 -8.85 12.08 -15.14
CA ALA A 94 -10.01 11.31 -15.57
C ALA A 94 -9.74 10.35 -16.74
N GLU A 95 -8.70 10.57 -17.53
CA GLU A 95 -8.31 9.69 -18.65
C GLU A 95 -7.58 8.41 -18.18
N TYR A 96 -7.05 8.40 -16.94
CA TYR A 96 -6.31 7.27 -16.38
C TYR A 96 -7.24 6.32 -15.62
N GLU A 97 -8.10 5.61 -16.34
CA GLU A 97 -9.18 4.76 -15.78
C GLU A 97 -8.67 3.61 -14.89
N PHE A 98 -7.47 3.09 -15.15
CA PHE A 98 -6.89 1.98 -14.38
C PHE A 98 -6.09 2.43 -13.16
N GLN A 99 -5.71 3.70 -13.08
CA GLN A 99 -5.14 4.27 -11.87
C GLN A 99 -6.22 4.58 -10.85
N TYR A 100 -5.87 4.47 -9.58
CA TYR A 100 -6.81 4.81 -8.51
C TYR A 100 -6.09 5.23 -7.23
N MET A 101 -6.80 6.00 -6.41
CA MET A 101 -6.39 6.25 -5.03
C MET A 101 -6.90 5.13 -4.13
N PHE A 102 -6.03 4.65 -3.25
CA PHE A 102 -6.35 3.69 -2.21
C PHE A 102 -6.21 4.37 -0.84
N GLY A 103 -7.35 4.70 -0.22
CA GLY A 103 -7.41 5.68 0.85
C GLY A 103 -7.02 7.08 0.38
N GLY A 104 -6.62 7.93 1.32
CA GLY A 104 -6.25 9.32 1.02
C GLY A 104 -4.80 9.51 0.55
N SER A 105 -3.93 8.51 0.72
CA SER A 105 -2.48 8.69 0.59
C SER A 105 -1.82 7.92 -0.54
N LEU A 106 -2.41 6.81 -0.99
CA LEU A 106 -1.78 5.90 -1.95
C LEU A 106 -2.39 6.02 -3.34
N LEU A 107 -1.56 6.24 -4.36
CA LEU A 107 -1.90 6.12 -5.77
C LEU A 107 -1.39 4.79 -6.28
N VAL A 108 -2.25 4.00 -6.91
CA VAL A 108 -1.97 2.65 -7.41
C VAL A 108 -2.13 2.64 -8.93
N ALA A 109 -1.14 2.13 -9.63
CA ALA A 109 -1.12 2.06 -11.08
C ALA A 109 -0.82 0.62 -11.55
N PRO A 110 -1.85 -0.24 -11.66
CA PRO A 110 -1.66 -1.61 -12.09
C PRO A 110 -1.38 -1.69 -13.60
N ALA A 111 -0.42 -2.54 -13.99
CA ALA A 111 -0.27 -2.98 -15.36
C ALA A 111 -1.43 -3.91 -15.73
N VAL A 112 -2.15 -3.62 -16.80
CA VAL A 112 -3.37 -4.34 -17.21
C VAL A 112 -3.18 -5.12 -18.50
N GLU A 113 -2.15 -4.82 -19.27
CA GLU A 113 -1.83 -5.53 -20.50
C GLU A 113 -0.79 -6.62 -20.23
N MET A 114 -0.83 -7.66 -21.04
CA MET A 114 0.11 -8.78 -20.94
C MET A 114 1.50 -8.36 -21.46
N GLY A 115 2.53 -8.67 -20.68
CA GLY A 115 3.92 -8.40 -21.06
C GLY A 115 4.39 -6.96 -20.82
N GLU A 116 3.58 -6.14 -20.17
CA GLU A 116 4.03 -4.78 -19.78
C GLU A 116 5.16 -4.87 -18.76
N GLU A 117 6.27 -4.21 -19.05
CA GLU A 117 7.41 -4.02 -18.14
C GLU A 117 7.55 -2.57 -17.69
N THR A 118 6.88 -1.66 -18.39
CA THR A 118 6.80 -0.23 -18.06
C THR A 118 5.39 0.27 -18.35
N LEU A 119 4.94 1.29 -17.63
CA LEU A 119 3.67 1.97 -17.93
C LEU A 119 3.79 3.48 -17.67
N ASP A 120 2.96 4.25 -18.35
CA ASP A 120 2.85 5.67 -18.11
C ASP A 120 1.88 5.93 -16.96
N VAL A 121 2.37 6.58 -15.92
CA VAL A 121 1.60 6.97 -14.74
C VAL A 121 1.40 8.47 -14.74
N TYR A 122 0.16 8.90 -14.60
CA TYR A 122 -0.16 10.29 -14.35
C TYR A 122 -0.11 10.61 -12.86
N PHE A 123 0.68 11.60 -12.50
CA PHE A 123 0.76 12.14 -11.15
C PHE A 123 0.03 13.49 -11.10
N PRO A 124 -1.06 13.61 -10.35
CA PRO A 124 -1.70 14.89 -10.07
C PRO A 124 -0.78 15.86 -9.37
N GLU A 125 -1.22 17.13 -9.26
CA GLU A 125 -0.43 18.20 -8.64
C GLU A 125 0.17 17.80 -7.29
N GLY A 126 1.46 18.12 -7.12
CA GLY A 126 2.24 17.80 -5.93
C GLY A 126 3.47 16.93 -6.22
N THR A 127 4.04 16.38 -5.17
CA THR A 127 5.14 15.41 -5.23
C THR A 127 4.66 14.06 -4.73
N TRP A 128 5.12 13.01 -5.38
CA TRP A 128 4.77 11.63 -5.08
C TRP A 128 6.04 10.81 -4.86
N TYR A 129 5.97 9.78 -4.04
CA TYR A 129 7.12 8.95 -3.71
C TYR A 129 6.76 7.49 -3.93
N GLY A 130 7.59 6.75 -4.64
CA GLY A 130 7.43 5.30 -4.77
C GLY A 130 7.37 4.63 -3.39
N LEU A 131 6.33 3.84 -3.14
CA LEU A 131 6.14 3.17 -1.84
C LEU A 131 7.26 2.17 -1.54
N PHE A 132 7.79 1.51 -2.57
CA PHE A 132 8.78 0.43 -2.42
C PHE A 132 10.23 0.90 -2.62
N ASP A 133 10.46 1.97 -3.38
CA ASP A 133 11.81 2.45 -3.74
C ASP A 133 12.12 3.87 -3.22
N GLY A 134 11.10 4.62 -2.80
CA GLY A 134 11.24 6.00 -2.32
C GLY A 134 11.59 7.03 -3.40
N LYS A 135 11.56 6.65 -4.68
CA LYS A 135 11.86 7.56 -5.80
C LYS A 135 10.81 8.66 -5.88
N ALA A 136 11.25 9.91 -6.02
CA ALA A 136 10.36 11.06 -6.12
C ALA A 136 9.90 11.31 -7.57
N TYR A 137 8.63 11.68 -7.71
CA TYR A 137 7.99 12.05 -8.96
C TYR A 137 7.27 13.40 -8.77
N THR A 138 7.39 14.27 -9.74
CA THR A 138 6.62 15.52 -9.81
C THR A 138 5.33 15.30 -10.58
N ALA A 139 4.41 16.28 -10.52
CA ALA A 139 3.20 16.26 -11.33
C ALA A 139 3.48 16.04 -12.82
N GLY A 140 2.56 15.39 -13.51
CA GLY A 140 2.65 15.05 -14.93
C GLY A 140 2.74 13.56 -15.21
N ILE A 141 3.02 13.20 -16.45
CA ILE A 141 3.11 11.80 -16.89
C ILE A 141 4.57 11.34 -16.81
N HIS A 142 4.79 10.20 -16.17
CA HIS A 142 6.11 9.57 -16.07
C HIS A 142 6.02 8.09 -16.41
N THR A 143 6.94 7.62 -17.23
CA THR A 143 7.10 6.18 -17.46
C THR A 143 7.78 5.54 -16.26
N VAL A 144 7.17 4.50 -15.71
CA VAL A 144 7.67 3.76 -14.55
C VAL A 144 7.83 2.28 -14.86
N ASP A 145 8.79 1.64 -14.22
CA ASP A 145 9.00 0.20 -14.35
C ASP A 145 7.89 -0.58 -13.62
N CYS A 146 7.36 -1.61 -14.28
CA CYS A 146 6.36 -2.51 -13.70
C CYS A 146 6.63 -3.99 -14.05
N PRO A 147 7.85 -4.50 -13.82
CA PRO A 147 8.16 -5.87 -14.11
C PRO A 147 7.23 -6.83 -13.38
N LEU A 148 7.08 -8.04 -13.92
CA LEU A 148 6.21 -9.05 -13.32
C LEU A 148 6.58 -9.33 -11.86
N GLY A 149 5.59 -9.47 -10.99
CA GLY A 149 5.78 -9.62 -9.55
C GLY A 149 5.91 -8.30 -8.79
N THR A 150 5.78 -7.15 -9.47
CA THR A 150 5.73 -5.82 -8.85
C THR A 150 4.40 -5.12 -9.12
N LEU A 151 4.16 -4.05 -8.39
CA LEU A 151 3.04 -3.13 -8.59
C LEU A 151 3.51 -1.71 -8.29
N PRO A 152 3.45 -0.79 -9.24
CA PRO A 152 3.70 0.62 -8.98
C PRO A 152 2.67 1.21 -8.02
N VAL A 153 3.14 1.64 -6.86
CA VAL A 153 2.35 2.32 -5.82
C VAL A 153 3.13 3.53 -5.34
N PHE A 154 2.46 4.64 -5.22
CA PHE A 154 3.07 5.91 -4.85
C PHE A 154 2.34 6.55 -3.68
N VAL A 155 3.08 7.27 -2.87
CA VAL A 155 2.59 7.95 -1.68
C VAL A 155 2.64 9.46 -1.92
N LYS A 156 1.54 10.13 -1.62
CA LYS A 156 1.44 11.59 -1.73
C LYS A 156 2.37 12.26 -0.72
N SER A 157 3.05 13.32 -1.13
CA SER A 157 3.82 14.20 -0.24
C SER A 157 3.00 14.65 0.98
N GLY A 158 3.62 14.70 2.16
CA GLY A 158 2.97 15.05 3.41
C GLY A 158 2.14 13.93 4.06
N SER A 159 2.04 12.76 3.43
CA SER A 159 1.33 11.62 4.00
C SER A 159 2.10 10.96 5.14
N ILE A 160 1.34 10.35 6.05
CA ILE A 160 1.85 9.51 7.13
C ILE A 160 1.12 8.16 7.04
N LEU A 161 1.88 7.09 6.92
CA LEU A 161 1.34 5.73 6.84
C LEU A 161 1.63 4.97 8.15
N PRO A 162 0.61 4.65 8.95
CA PRO A 162 0.76 3.72 10.05
C PRO A 162 0.89 2.29 9.49
N LEU A 163 1.93 1.58 9.89
CA LEU A 163 2.29 0.26 9.39
C LEU A 163 2.57 -0.69 10.57
N ASN A 164 2.26 -1.97 10.39
CA ASN A 164 2.74 -3.03 11.26
C ASN A 164 3.89 -3.74 10.56
N LEU A 165 5.13 -3.47 10.96
CA LEU A 165 6.32 -4.05 10.34
C LEU A 165 6.88 -5.17 11.20
N GLY A 166 7.54 -6.14 10.56
CA GLY A 166 8.33 -7.16 11.27
C GLY A 166 9.70 -6.61 11.68
N GLU A 167 10.54 -7.49 12.23
CA GLU A 167 11.92 -7.15 12.67
C GLU A 167 12.77 -6.51 11.57
N SER A 168 12.51 -6.85 10.30
CA SER A 168 13.24 -6.26 9.17
C SER A 168 12.97 -4.78 8.96
N GLY A 169 11.88 -4.23 9.52
CA GLY A 169 11.43 -2.87 9.27
C GLY A 169 11.06 -2.58 7.81
N LYS A 170 10.80 -3.61 7.00
CA LYS A 170 10.53 -3.48 5.55
C LYS A 170 9.13 -3.97 5.21
N LEU A 171 8.52 -3.36 4.19
CA LEU A 171 7.32 -3.87 3.57
C LEU A 171 7.57 -5.24 2.92
N GLY A 172 6.55 -6.11 3.00
CA GLY A 172 6.67 -7.49 2.54
C GLY A 172 7.27 -8.43 3.58
N GLY A 173 7.78 -7.90 4.70
CA GLY A 173 8.22 -8.69 5.85
C GLY A 173 7.03 -9.33 6.57
N SER A 174 7.19 -10.58 6.99
CA SER A 174 6.13 -11.33 7.70
C SER A 174 5.87 -10.74 9.08
N VAL A 175 4.60 -10.53 9.39
CA VAL A 175 4.10 -10.12 10.71
C VAL A 175 3.04 -11.09 11.26
N GLY A 176 2.88 -12.24 10.57
CA GLY A 176 1.82 -13.20 10.91
C GLY A 176 0.44 -12.68 10.50
N ASN A 177 -0.60 -13.27 11.08
CA ASN A 177 -2.00 -12.97 10.80
C ASN A 177 -2.79 -12.51 12.03
N ALA A 178 -2.10 -12.13 13.10
CA ALA A 178 -2.74 -11.56 14.28
C ALA A 178 -3.35 -10.20 13.94
N THR A 179 -4.58 -9.97 14.39
CA THR A 179 -5.32 -8.71 14.18
C THR A 179 -5.65 -8.00 15.49
N ASP A 180 -5.12 -8.50 16.60
CA ASP A 180 -5.30 -8.00 17.96
C ASP A 180 -4.01 -7.45 18.58
N SER A 181 -2.94 -7.42 17.81
CA SER A 181 -1.62 -6.95 18.25
C SER A 181 -0.79 -6.45 17.07
N TYR A 182 0.18 -5.59 17.36
CA TYR A 182 1.23 -5.21 16.41
C TYR A 182 2.52 -5.93 16.78
N GLN A 183 3.30 -6.35 15.77
CA GLN A 183 4.69 -6.73 16.02
C GLN A 183 5.54 -5.49 16.23
N ASN A 184 5.44 -4.54 15.29
CA ASN A 184 6.14 -3.26 15.38
C ASN A 184 5.30 -2.19 14.67
N LEU A 185 4.59 -1.36 15.44
CA LEU A 185 3.83 -0.23 14.92
C LEU A 185 4.81 0.88 14.53
N THR A 186 4.91 1.14 13.24
CA THR A 186 5.82 2.11 12.65
C THR A 186 5.04 3.12 11.82
N PHE A 187 5.44 4.39 11.86
CA PHE A 187 4.86 5.42 11.01
C PHE A 187 5.86 5.85 9.94
N TRP A 188 5.51 5.64 8.68
CA TRP A 188 6.28 6.19 7.58
C TRP A 188 5.75 7.57 7.22
N ALA A 189 6.57 8.60 7.38
CA ALA A 189 6.23 9.98 7.03
C ALA A 189 6.96 10.41 5.75
N TYR A 190 6.24 11.06 4.86
CA TYR A 190 6.76 11.55 3.58
C TYR A 190 6.95 13.07 3.64
N PRO A 191 7.99 13.61 2.94
CA PRO A 191 8.28 15.05 2.93
C PRO A 191 7.05 15.89 2.56
N GLY A 192 6.96 17.10 3.12
CA GLY A 192 5.84 18.01 2.87
C GLY A 192 5.13 18.41 4.17
N GLY A 193 5.52 17.80 5.29
CA GLY A 193 4.85 18.00 6.57
C GLY A 193 3.45 17.38 6.56
N GLY A 194 2.90 17.09 7.70
CA GLY A 194 1.55 16.56 7.71
C GLY A 194 1.07 16.19 9.09
N GLU A 195 -0.22 15.98 9.13
CA GLU A 195 -0.95 15.45 10.25
C GLU A 195 -1.83 14.32 9.76
N TYR A 196 -1.90 13.23 10.49
CA TYR A 196 -2.75 12.10 10.15
C TYR A 196 -3.47 11.60 11.40
N SER A 197 -4.79 11.55 11.32
CA SER A 197 -5.63 10.92 12.34
C SER A 197 -5.83 9.46 11.96
N TRP A 198 -5.36 8.57 12.80
CA TRP A 198 -5.43 7.15 12.56
C TRP A 198 -6.21 6.43 13.68
N TYR A 199 -6.77 5.29 13.35
CA TYR A 199 -7.47 4.47 14.30
C TYR A 199 -6.63 3.28 14.74
N ASP A 200 -6.21 3.31 15.99
CA ASP A 200 -5.56 2.18 16.64
C ASP A 200 -6.60 1.08 16.93
N TYR A 201 -6.70 0.14 16.00
CA TYR A 201 -7.69 -0.93 16.11
C TYR A 201 -7.38 -1.92 17.23
N VAL A 202 -6.13 -2.01 17.67
CA VAL A 202 -5.72 -2.87 18.81
C VAL A 202 -6.21 -2.29 20.13
N ASN A 203 -6.06 -0.98 20.33
CA ASN A 203 -6.45 -0.29 21.55
C ASN A 203 -7.84 0.38 21.47
N GLY A 204 -8.49 0.35 20.31
CA GLY A 204 -9.85 0.85 20.11
C GLY A 204 -9.99 2.38 20.16
N LYS A 205 -8.94 3.14 19.86
CA LYS A 205 -8.93 4.60 19.98
C LYS A 205 -8.42 5.31 18.73
N GLU A 206 -8.87 6.55 18.53
CA GLU A 206 -8.32 7.45 17.53
C GLU A 206 -7.16 8.23 18.12
N GLU A 207 -6.09 8.34 17.36
CA GLU A 207 -4.92 9.15 17.68
C GLU A 207 -4.53 10.01 16.50
N THR A 208 -3.90 11.14 16.76
CA THR A 208 -3.33 12.01 15.73
C THR A 208 -1.82 12.02 15.84
N VAL A 209 -1.16 11.85 14.72
CA VAL A 209 0.30 11.98 14.59
C VAL A 209 0.62 13.15 13.68
N LYS A 210 1.67 13.90 14.03
CA LYS A 210 2.14 15.09 13.28
C LYS A 210 3.62 14.99 13.02
N VAL A 211 4.05 15.42 11.85
CA VAL A 211 5.47 15.67 11.58
C VAL A 211 5.80 17.10 11.97
N LEU A 212 6.74 17.27 12.89
CA LEU A 212 7.21 18.56 13.36
C LEU A 212 8.21 19.18 12.38
N ALA A 213 8.46 20.50 12.52
CA ALA A 213 9.37 21.23 11.65
C ALA A 213 10.83 20.73 11.73
N ASP A 214 11.22 20.11 12.84
CA ASP A 214 12.53 19.48 13.03
C ASP A 214 12.61 18.04 12.47
N GLY A 215 11.56 17.60 11.80
CA GLY A 215 11.45 16.25 11.23
C GLY A 215 11.08 15.17 12.23
N LYS A 216 10.84 15.52 13.48
CA LYS A 216 10.33 14.56 14.47
C LYS A 216 8.83 14.39 14.37
N MET A 217 8.32 13.27 14.83
CA MET A 217 6.89 12.99 14.89
C MET A 217 6.38 13.12 16.31
N GLN A 218 5.24 13.75 16.45
CA GLN A 218 4.54 13.89 17.72
C GLN A 218 3.20 13.16 17.67
N ARG A 219 2.93 12.36 18.69
CA ARG A 219 1.60 11.81 18.94
C ARG A 219 0.76 12.80 19.75
N ALA A 220 -0.56 12.71 19.65
CA ALA A 220 -1.49 13.62 20.31
C ALA A 220 -1.30 13.73 21.83
N ASN A 221 -0.76 12.70 22.48
CA ASN A 221 -0.45 12.68 23.91
C ASN A 221 0.88 13.39 24.27
N GLY A 222 1.56 14.01 23.31
CA GLY A 222 2.82 14.71 23.51
C GLY A 222 4.06 13.82 23.60
N THR A 223 3.91 12.49 23.51
CA THR A 223 5.08 11.59 23.47
C THR A 223 5.69 11.60 22.09
N GLU A 224 7.01 11.80 22.01
CA GLU A 224 7.76 11.56 20.79
C GLU A 224 7.75 10.05 20.49
N SER A 225 7.39 9.68 19.28
CA SER A 225 7.50 8.27 18.85
C SER A 225 8.94 7.98 18.46
N ALA A 226 9.52 6.94 19.03
CA ALA A 226 10.88 6.51 18.70
C ALA A 226 11.00 5.83 17.32
N ASP A 227 9.88 5.37 16.76
CA ASP A 227 9.85 4.51 15.57
C ASP A 227 9.35 5.27 14.33
N ILE A 228 10.05 6.33 13.97
CA ILE A 228 9.74 7.12 12.79
C ILE A 228 10.74 6.81 11.70
N VAL A 229 10.22 6.44 10.54
CA VAL A 229 11.00 6.38 9.31
C VAL A 229 10.51 7.50 8.39
N LEU A 230 11.34 8.52 8.19
CA LEU A 230 11.09 9.52 7.16
C LEU A 230 11.47 8.92 5.80
N GLN A 231 10.52 8.86 4.90
CA GLN A 231 10.72 8.39 3.53
C GLN A 231 10.90 9.59 2.59
N GLY A 232 11.88 9.52 1.69
CA GLY A 232 12.17 10.55 0.69
C GLY A 232 13.64 10.94 0.65
N ASN A 233 14.06 11.67 -0.38
CA ASN A 233 15.46 11.98 -0.69
C ASN A 233 16.29 12.40 0.52
N GLY A 234 17.12 11.49 1.02
CA GLY A 234 18.17 11.76 2.01
C GLY A 234 17.78 11.68 3.48
N TRP A 235 16.52 11.44 3.82
CA TRP A 235 16.09 11.31 5.21
C TRP A 235 15.96 9.84 5.59
N ARG A 236 17.03 9.28 6.07
CA ARG A 236 16.98 8.05 6.87
C ARG A 236 17.24 8.47 8.30
N ASN A 237 16.22 8.52 9.12
CA ASN A 237 16.45 8.62 10.53
C ASN A 237 16.85 7.24 11.04
N SER A 238 18.14 7.02 11.16
CA SER A 238 18.72 5.90 11.89
C SER A 238 18.52 6.14 13.39
N GLY A 239 17.30 6.00 13.86
CA GLY A 239 17.01 5.86 15.29
C GLY A 239 17.47 4.51 15.84
N GLN A 240 18.34 3.81 15.13
CA GLN A 240 19.12 2.67 15.60
C GLN A 240 20.58 2.96 15.32
N ALA A 241 21.19 3.74 16.19
CA ALA A 241 22.61 3.65 16.47
C ALA A 241 22.74 2.76 17.71
N GLY A 242 23.35 1.61 17.54
CA GLY A 242 23.66 0.69 18.62
C GLY A 242 23.60 -0.74 18.14
#